data_d9105b04e65a8be4d01471600cb01454
#
_entry.id   d9105b04e65a8be4d01471600cb01454
#
_cell.length_a   1.000
_cell.length_b   1.000
_cell.length_c   1.000
_cell.angle_alpha   90.00
_cell.angle_beta   90.00
_cell.angle_gamma   90.00
#
_symmetry.space_group_name_H-M   'P 1'
#
loop_
_entity.id
_entity.type
_entity.pdbx_description
1 polymer ?
#
loop_
_entity_poly.entity_id
_entity_poly.type
_entity_poly.pdbx_seq_one_letter_code
_entity_poly.pdbx_strand_id
1 'polypeptide(L)'
;MNRWAPAASVLALCIGLILVVGLRPAAPAAVLPPAVAAATTSPSPSLTGGAIASVPPATRAPAIPDGYRIKIARLAIDLPVVEGDLERDAVRQETPENVALHLPGSAIPGDGSNTYIYAHARRGMFLNLWSAREGDEVVIITPSGRELPYIVSEVHPKVDPTDVSWVARTAGERLTLQTSTGPNPGDPRFVVVALPG
;
A
#
# COMPACT_ATOMS: atom_id res chain seq x y z
N MET A 1 -8.55 33.33 40.32
CA MET A 1 -9.35 32.10 40.14
C MET A 1 -9.65 32.00 38.64
N ASN A 2 -8.75 31.37 37.85
CA ASN A 2 -8.94 31.18 36.40
C ASN A 2 -8.95 29.67 36.13
N ARG A 3 -10.14 29.18 35.79
CA ARG A 3 -10.38 27.80 35.43
C ARG A 3 -10.14 27.67 33.91
N TRP A 4 -9.04 27.02 33.53
CA TRP A 4 -8.80 26.62 32.16
C TRP A 4 -9.26 25.17 32.02
N ALA A 5 -10.27 24.95 31.18
CA ALA A 5 -10.69 23.62 30.77
C ALA A 5 -9.82 23.17 29.58
N PRO A 6 -9.29 21.93 29.55
CA PRO A 6 -8.63 21.41 28.37
C PRO A 6 -9.68 20.97 27.35
N ALA A 7 -9.64 21.57 26.16
CA ALA A 7 -10.38 21.08 25.01
C ALA A 7 -9.70 19.78 24.53
N ALA A 8 -10.39 18.65 24.67
CA ALA A 8 -10.00 17.38 24.10
C ALA A 8 -10.27 17.41 22.60
N SER A 9 -9.23 17.59 21.79
CA SER A 9 -9.30 17.41 20.34
C SER A 9 -9.19 15.91 20.03
N VAL A 10 -10.33 15.27 19.79
CA VAL A 10 -10.39 13.93 19.21
C VAL A 10 -10.05 14.05 17.72
N LEU A 11 -8.84 13.66 17.33
CA LEU A 11 -8.42 13.62 15.95
C LEU A 11 -8.58 12.19 15.43
N ALA A 12 -9.67 11.94 14.72
CA ALA A 12 -9.90 10.68 14.03
C ALA A 12 -9.12 10.67 12.70
N LEU A 13 -8.22 9.71 12.53
CA LEU A 13 -7.44 9.52 11.32
C LEU A 13 -8.06 8.40 10.48
N CYS A 14 -8.68 8.75 9.36
CA CYS A 14 -9.29 7.79 8.44
C CYS A 14 -8.35 7.46 7.29
N ILE A 15 -8.02 6.18 7.10
CA ILE A 15 -7.43 5.65 5.88
C ILE A 15 -8.58 5.11 5.04
N GLY A 16 -9.09 5.88 4.08
CA GLY A 16 -10.16 5.45 3.20
C GLY A 16 -9.62 4.63 2.02
N LEU A 17 -9.84 3.34 2.02
CA LEU A 17 -9.74 2.51 0.82
C LEU A 17 -11.16 2.38 0.25
N ILE A 18 -11.52 3.18 -0.76
CA ILE A 18 -12.79 3.04 -1.47
C ILE A 18 -12.60 2.07 -2.61
N LEU A 19 -13.22 0.90 -2.49
CA LEU A 19 -13.39 -0.05 -3.60
C LEU A 19 -14.47 0.51 -4.53
N VAL A 20 -14.07 1.19 -5.61
CA VAL A 20 -15.00 1.63 -6.66
C VAL A 20 -15.32 0.44 -7.55
N VAL A 21 -16.46 -0.20 -7.30
CA VAL A 21 -17.09 -1.11 -8.26
C VAL A 21 -17.66 -0.23 -9.39
N GLY A 22 -16.98 -0.22 -10.52
CA GLY A 22 -17.39 0.55 -11.69
C GLY A 22 -18.71 0.04 -12.28
N LEU A 23 -19.79 0.79 -12.12
CA LEU A 23 -20.98 0.67 -12.95
C LEU A 23 -20.65 1.25 -14.34
N ARG A 24 -20.56 0.39 -15.36
CA ARG A 24 -20.52 0.81 -16.75
C ARG A 24 -21.90 1.29 -17.16
N PRO A 25 -22.05 2.47 -17.80
CA PRO A 25 -23.31 2.85 -18.42
C PRO A 25 -23.55 1.97 -19.66
N ALA A 26 -24.76 1.44 -19.76
CA ALA A 26 -25.21 0.69 -20.92
C ALA A 26 -25.30 1.57 -22.16
N ALA A 27 -24.68 1.14 -23.26
CA ALA A 27 -24.79 1.78 -24.57
C ALA A 27 -26.19 1.52 -25.15
N PRO A 28 -26.76 2.48 -25.92
CA PRO A 28 -28.06 2.31 -26.56
C PRO A 28 -28.02 1.26 -27.66
N ALA A 29 -29.07 0.43 -27.70
CA ALA A 29 -29.27 -0.63 -28.67
C ALA A 29 -29.42 -0.08 -30.09
N ALA A 30 -28.56 -0.51 -31.00
CA ALA A 30 -28.71 -0.30 -32.42
C ALA A 30 -29.72 -1.30 -32.97
N VAL A 31 -30.76 -0.78 -33.66
CA VAL A 31 -31.80 -1.55 -34.36
C VAL A 31 -31.19 -2.08 -35.66
N LEU A 32 -31.14 -3.42 -35.82
CA LEU A 32 -30.75 -4.08 -37.07
C LEU A 32 -32.01 -4.52 -37.84
N PRO A 33 -32.01 -4.39 -39.21
CA PRO A 33 -33.10 -4.85 -40.05
C PRO A 33 -33.12 -6.38 -40.20
N PRO A 34 -34.25 -7.00 -40.58
CA PRO A 34 -34.41 -8.43 -40.67
C PRO A 34 -33.70 -9.01 -41.91
N ALA A 35 -32.83 -9.97 -41.71
CA ALA A 35 -32.23 -10.77 -42.77
C ALA A 35 -32.81 -12.19 -42.77
N VAL A 36 -33.15 -12.59 -44.00
CA VAL A 36 -33.84 -13.79 -44.45
C VAL A 36 -33.08 -15.07 -44.08
N ALA A 37 -33.87 -16.10 -43.71
CA ALA A 37 -33.41 -17.44 -43.38
C ALA A 37 -32.76 -18.15 -44.58
N ALA A 38 -31.60 -18.76 -44.36
CA ALA A 38 -31.08 -19.90 -45.10
C ALA A 38 -30.62 -20.97 -44.10
N ALA A 39 -31.34 -22.09 -44.10
CA ALA A 39 -31.00 -23.24 -43.34
C ALA A 39 -29.77 -23.93 -43.91
N THR A 40 -28.70 -24.03 -43.10
CA THR A 40 -27.57 -24.92 -43.38
C THR A 40 -27.27 -25.71 -42.14
N THR A 41 -27.57 -26.99 -42.20
CA THR A 41 -27.24 -27.99 -41.19
C THR A 41 -25.72 -28.11 -41.07
N SER A 42 -25.15 -27.73 -39.92
CA SER A 42 -23.73 -27.96 -39.58
C SER A 42 -23.64 -28.91 -38.41
N PRO A 43 -22.73 -29.89 -38.44
CA PRO A 43 -22.61 -30.92 -37.41
C PRO A 43 -22.11 -30.31 -36.08
N SER A 44 -22.76 -30.72 -35.02
CA SER A 44 -22.40 -30.36 -33.62
C SER A 44 -20.97 -30.83 -33.29
N PRO A 45 -20.04 -29.96 -32.88
CA PRO A 45 -18.79 -30.42 -32.32
C PRO A 45 -19.03 -30.96 -30.92
N SER A 46 -18.67 -32.21 -30.70
CA SER A 46 -18.59 -32.82 -29.37
C SER A 46 -17.67 -31.99 -28.47
N LEU A 47 -18.23 -31.40 -27.44
CA LEU A 47 -17.44 -30.78 -26.38
C LEU A 47 -16.70 -31.87 -25.62
N THR A 48 -15.46 -32.16 -26.05
CA THR A 48 -14.47 -32.86 -25.22
C THR A 48 -14.22 -31.97 -24.01
N GLY A 49 -14.58 -32.47 -22.82
CA GLY A 49 -14.40 -31.78 -21.56
C GLY A 49 -12.93 -31.40 -21.36
N GLY A 50 -12.60 -30.14 -21.66
CA GLY A 50 -11.34 -29.54 -21.27
C GLY A 50 -11.29 -29.50 -19.74
N ALA A 51 -10.33 -30.21 -19.15
CA ALA A 51 -10.05 -30.10 -17.73
C ALA A 51 -9.83 -28.62 -17.43
N ILE A 52 -10.66 -28.05 -16.56
CA ILE A 52 -10.44 -26.73 -16.00
C ILE A 52 -9.11 -26.84 -15.25
N ALA A 53 -8.05 -26.24 -15.81
CA ALA A 53 -6.79 -26.14 -15.12
C ALA A 53 -7.06 -25.40 -13.81
N SER A 54 -6.97 -26.13 -12.70
CA SER A 54 -7.09 -25.56 -11.37
C SER A 54 -5.97 -24.51 -11.25
N VAL A 55 -6.37 -23.23 -11.24
CA VAL A 55 -5.42 -22.14 -10.95
C VAL A 55 -4.92 -22.40 -9.53
N PRO A 56 -3.60 -22.59 -9.32
CA PRO A 56 -3.07 -22.77 -7.97
C PRO A 56 -3.53 -21.59 -7.11
N PRO A 57 -3.93 -21.82 -5.85
CA PRO A 57 -4.25 -20.72 -4.95
C PRO A 57 -3.05 -19.78 -4.91
N ALA A 58 -3.30 -18.49 -5.14
CA ALA A 58 -2.25 -17.48 -5.08
C ALA A 58 -1.58 -17.58 -3.70
N THR A 59 -0.33 -18.01 -3.67
CA THR A 59 0.44 -18.13 -2.43
C THR A 59 0.54 -16.73 -1.82
N ARG A 60 -0.10 -16.53 -0.66
CA ARG A 60 -0.01 -15.27 0.06
C ARG A 60 1.48 -15.01 0.37
N ALA A 61 1.96 -13.80 0.06
CA ALA A 61 3.31 -13.41 0.42
C ALA A 61 3.51 -13.59 1.95
N PRO A 62 4.70 -14.03 2.38
CA PRO A 62 4.96 -14.21 3.81
C PRO A 62 4.85 -12.87 4.54
N ALA A 63 4.34 -12.92 5.77
CA ALA A 63 4.35 -11.77 6.67
C ALA A 63 5.78 -11.40 7.06
N ILE A 64 6.04 -10.12 7.35
CA ILE A 64 7.35 -9.71 7.86
C ILE A 64 7.60 -10.33 9.25
N PRO A 65 8.74 -10.98 9.48
CA PRO A 65 9.06 -11.49 10.82
C PRO A 65 9.18 -10.38 11.86
N ASP A 66 8.92 -10.71 13.12
CA ASP A 66 9.16 -9.80 14.23
C ASP A 66 10.64 -9.43 14.37
N GLY A 67 10.92 -8.22 14.86
CA GLY A 67 12.27 -7.77 15.17
C GLY A 67 12.90 -6.88 14.09
N TYR A 68 12.21 -6.60 12.99
CA TYR A 68 12.64 -5.56 12.06
C TYR A 68 12.51 -4.16 12.66
N ARG A 69 13.42 -3.26 12.29
CA ARG A 69 13.38 -1.83 12.67
C ARG A 69 13.69 -0.97 11.46
N ILE A 70 13.10 0.22 11.42
CA ILE A 70 13.46 1.28 10.47
C ILE A 70 14.10 2.45 11.22
N LYS A 71 15.25 2.93 10.71
CA LYS A 71 15.97 4.08 11.26
C LYS A 71 16.29 5.08 10.17
N ILE A 72 15.95 6.35 10.40
CA ILE A 72 16.33 7.49 9.56
C ILE A 72 16.92 8.54 10.50
N ALA A 73 18.24 8.49 10.69
CA ALA A 73 18.92 9.26 11.74
C ALA A 73 18.67 10.77 11.62
N ARG A 74 18.77 11.32 10.40
CA ARG A 74 18.55 12.75 10.16
C ARG A 74 17.15 13.22 10.52
N LEU A 75 16.17 12.34 10.40
CA LEU A 75 14.76 12.65 10.71
C LEU A 75 14.34 12.26 12.13
N ALA A 76 15.26 11.73 12.93
CA ALA A 76 14.99 11.19 14.27
C ALA A 76 13.83 10.18 14.24
N ILE A 77 13.78 9.33 13.21
CA ILE A 77 12.87 8.21 13.09
C ILE A 77 13.62 6.95 13.51
N ASP A 78 13.08 6.21 14.47
CA ASP A 78 13.59 4.91 14.92
C ASP A 78 12.41 4.10 15.48
N LEU A 79 11.88 3.18 14.67
CA LEU A 79 10.64 2.45 14.96
C LEU A 79 10.81 0.96 14.72
N PRO A 80 10.18 0.10 15.53
CA PRO A 80 9.98 -1.29 15.16
C PRO A 80 9.06 -1.35 13.93
N VAL A 81 9.32 -2.34 13.05
CA VAL A 81 8.47 -2.64 11.91
C VAL A 81 7.73 -3.93 12.19
N VAL A 82 6.40 -3.88 12.11
CA VAL A 82 5.53 -5.04 12.33
C VAL A 82 4.60 -5.23 11.14
N GLU A 83 4.03 -6.42 10.97
CA GLU A 83 3.07 -6.68 9.91
C GLU A 83 1.82 -5.83 10.10
N GLY A 84 1.40 -5.16 9.03
CA GLY A 84 0.15 -4.43 8.99
C GLY A 84 -1.05 -5.36 8.88
N ASP A 85 -2.23 -4.81 9.15
CA ASP A 85 -3.51 -5.51 8.98
C ASP A 85 -4.46 -4.56 8.26
N LEU A 86 -4.78 -4.88 7.00
CA LEU A 86 -5.60 -3.99 6.16
C LEU A 86 -7.00 -3.78 6.72
N GLU A 87 -7.59 -4.79 7.37
CA GLU A 87 -8.90 -4.63 8.00
C GLU A 87 -8.83 -3.73 9.23
N ARG A 88 -7.87 -3.99 10.13
CA ARG A 88 -7.65 -3.16 11.31
C ARG A 88 -7.27 -1.73 10.92
N ASP A 89 -6.29 -1.58 10.01
CA ASP A 89 -5.65 -0.30 9.74
C ASP A 89 -6.47 0.58 8.80
N ALA A 90 -7.10 -0.02 7.77
CA ALA A 90 -7.84 0.73 6.76
C ALA A 90 -9.35 0.76 7.00
N VAL A 91 -9.96 -0.34 7.46
CA VAL A 91 -11.41 -0.44 7.64
C VAL A 91 -11.83 0.04 9.03
N ARG A 92 -11.21 -0.50 10.10
CA ARG A 92 -11.55 -0.13 11.48
C ARG A 92 -10.82 1.11 11.96
N GLN A 93 -9.74 1.53 11.28
CA GLN A 93 -8.92 2.71 11.62
C GLN A 93 -8.30 2.62 13.03
N GLU A 94 -7.94 1.42 13.43
CA GLU A 94 -7.31 1.09 14.71
C GLU A 94 -5.81 0.84 14.55
N THR A 95 -5.14 1.65 13.73
CA THR A 95 -3.71 1.52 13.43
C THR A 95 -2.88 1.68 14.69
N PRO A 96 -1.95 0.74 15.00
CA PRO A 96 -1.12 0.81 16.19
C PRO A 96 -0.22 2.05 16.24
N GLU A 97 0.05 2.51 17.45
CA GLU A 97 0.96 3.62 17.74
C GLU A 97 2.39 3.12 17.95
N ASN A 98 3.36 4.01 17.72
CA ASN A 98 4.80 3.79 18.00
C ASN A 98 5.43 2.63 17.21
N VAL A 99 4.83 2.26 16.09
CA VAL A 99 5.35 1.26 15.15
C VAL A 99 5.26 1.78 13.71
N ALA A 100 6.10 1.27 12.84
CA ALA A 100 5.91 1.31 11.40
C ALA A 100 5.31 -0.01 10.94
N LEU A 101 4.47 0.01 9.93
CA LEU A 101 3.68 -1.13 9.48
C LEU A 101 4.15 -1.56 8.10
N HIS A 102 4.51 -2.83 7.95
CA HIS A 102 4.77 -3.45 6.67
C HIS A 102 3.44 -3.77 5.99
N LEU A 103 3.28 -3.36 4.73
CA LEU A 103 2.06 -3.65 3.98
C LEU A 103 1.99 -5.14 3.62
N PRO A 104 0.93 -5.85 4.05
CA PRO A 104 0.74 -7.27 3.72
C PRO A 104 0.79 -7.51 2.21
N GLY A 105 1.65 -8.43 1.79
CA GLY A 105 1.82 -8.78 0.38
C GLY A 105 2.88 -7.97 -0.37
N SER A 106 3.45 -6.92 0.21
CA SER A 106 4.68 -6.31 -0.30
C SER A 106 5.90 -7.20 -0.02
N ALA A 107 7.06 -6.89 -0.61
CA ALA A 107 8.27 -7.66 -0.36
C ALA A 107 8.80 -7.42 1.05
N ILE A 108 9.47 -8.41 1.63
CA ILE A 108 10.29 -8.23 2.83
C ILE A 108 11.59 -7.51 2.44
N PRO A 109 12.13 -6.60 3.27
CA PRO A 109 13.40 -5.92 2.96
C PRO A 109 14.52 -6.91 2.65
N GLY A 110 15.14 -6.77 1.49
CA GLY A 110 16.20 -7.66 0.99
C GLY A 110 15.74 -8.75 0.02
N ASP A 111 14.43 -8.83 -0.29
CA ASP A 111 13.86 -9.85 -1.19
C ASP A 111 13.81 -9.43 -2.67
N GLY A 112 14.41 -8.29 -3.02
CA GLY A 112 14.59 -7.87 -4.42
C GLY A 112 13.35 -7.32 -5.11
N SER A 113 12.35 -6.82 -4.36
CA SER A 113 11.17 -6.14 -4.91
C SER A 113 10.76 -4.98 -4.01
N ASN A 114 9.57 -4.40 -4.23
CA ASN A 114 9.09 -3.25 -3.46
C ASN A 114 8.64 -3.67 -2.06
N THR A 115 9.38 -3.23 -1.05
CA THR A 115 8.95 -3.23 0.35
C THR A 115 8.18 -1.96 0.63
N TYR A 116 6.96 -2.08 1.15
CA TYR A 116 6.13 -0.92 1.47
C TYR A 116 5.91 -0.81 2.97
N ILE A 117 6.34 0.31 3.56
CA ILE A 117 6.22 0.58 5.00
C ILE A 117 5.46 1.89 5.21
N TYR A 118 4.48 1.88 6.08
CA TYR A 118 3.69 3.06 6.41
C TYR A 118 3.58 3.28 7.92
N ALA A 119 3.36 4.53 8.32
CA ALA A 119 3.11 4.88 9.71
C ALA A 119 2.32 6.20 9.80
N HIS A 120 1.74 6.46 10.96
CA HIS A 120 1.08 7.73 11.24
C HIS A 120 2.01 8.94 11.13
N ALA A 121 1.49 10.06 10.63
CA ALA A 121 2.13 11.37 10.67
C ALA A 121 2.06 11.96 12.09
N ARG A 122 2.68 11.28 13.06
CA ARG A 122 2.70 11.68 14.47
C ARG A 122 4.13 11.87 14.96
N ARG A 123 4.28 12.68 16.02
CA ARG A 123 5.58 12.89 16.67
C ARG A 123 6.13 11.55 17.20
N GLY A 124 7.40 11.27 16.93
CA GLY A 124 8.00 9.98 17.25
C GLY A 124 7.70 8.86 16.25
N MET A 125 6.87 9.13 15.23
CA MET A 125 6.57 8.23 14.13
C MET A 125 7.00 8.89 12.80
N PHE A 126 6.17 8.84 11.73
CA PHE A 126 6.54 9.36 10.42
C PHE A 126 6.21 10.86 10.20
N LEU A 127 5.91 11.65 11.24
CA LEU A 127 5.71 13.09 11.08
C LEU A 127 6.91 13.76 10.40
N ASN A 128 8.12 13.43 10.84
CA ASN A 128 9.34 14.02 10.31
C ASN A 128 9.69 13.53 8.90
N LEU A 129 8.99 12.49 8.39
CA LEU A 129 9.16 12.04 7.01
C LEU A 129 8.84 13.15 6.01
N TRP A 130 7.96 14.12 6.38
CA TRP A 130 7.69 15.30 5.55
C TRP A 130 8.91 16.17 5.28
N SER A 131 10.00 15.98 6.04
CA SER A 131 11.29 16.67 5.83
C SER A 131 12.31 15.80 5.10
N ALA A 132 11.90 14.66 4.57
CA ALA A 132 12.77 13.79 3.77
C ALA A 132 13.22 14.49 2.50
N ARG A 133 14.41 14.15 2.04
CA ARG A 133 14.99 14.65 0.80
C ARG A 133 15.85 13.58 0.15
N GLU A 134 16.07 13.70 -1.13
CA GLU A 134 17.00 12.85 -1.87
C GLU A 134 18.39 12.87 -1.21
N GLY A 135 19.01 11.69 -1.16
CA GLY A 135 20.28 11.47 -0.49
C GLY A 135 20.19 11.14 1.01
N ASP A 136 18.99 11.18 1.63
CA ASP A 136 18.84 10.72 3.00
C ASP A 136 19.08 9.21 3.11
N GLU A 137 19.79 8.81 4.14
CA GLU A 137 19.97 7.39 4.46
C GLU A 137 18.79 6.85 5.28
N VAL A 138 18.27 5.71 4.84
CA VAL A 138 17.29 4.89 5.55
C VAL A 138 17.91 3.53 5.82
N VAL A 139 17.96 3.11 7.06
CA VAL A 139 18.50 1.81 7.46
C VAL A 139 17.37 0.91 7.94
N ILE A 140 17.22 -0.24 7.31
CA ILE A 140 16.40 -1.33 7.84
C ILE A 140 17.31 -2.29 8.59
N ILE A 141 16.97 -2.53 9.86
CA ILE A 141 17.69 -3.49 10.72
C ILE A 141 16.85 -4.76 10.76
N THR A 142 17.43 -5.88 10.37
CA THR A 142 16.77 -7.20 10.38
C THR A 142 16.74 -7.79 11.80
N PRO A 143 15.94 -8.86 12.06
CA PRO A 143 15.93 -9.56 13.34
C PRO A 143 17.29 -10.13 13.74
N SER A 144 18.18 -10.43 12.77
CA SER A 144 19.55 -10.88 13.05
C SER A 144 20.53 -9.74 13.34
N GLY A 145 20.07 -8.48 13.33
CA GLY A 145 20.93 -7.31 13.52
C GLY A 145 21.68 -6.85 12.26
N ARG A 146 21.42 -7.48 11.09
CA ARG A 146 22.02 -7.02 9.83
C ARG A 146 21.36 -5.71 9.40
N GLU A 147 22.16 -4.74 9.03
CA GLU A 147 21.72 -3.47 8.48
C GLU A 147 21.60 -3.56 6.96
N LEU A 148 20.51 -3.05 6.42
CA LEU A 148 20.25 -2.90 5.00
C LEU A 148 20.12 -1.40 4.73
N PRO A 149 21.17 -0.75 4.19
CA PRO A 149 21.14 0.65 3.88
C PRO A 149 20.37 0.90 2.56
N TYR A 150 19.57 1.96 2.56
CA TYR A 150 18.87 2.50 1.40
C TYR A 150 19.13 4.01 1.34
N ILE A 151 19.18 4.56 0.14
CA ILE A 151 19.30 6.00 -0.09
C ILE A 151 18.02 6.51 -0.74
N VAL A 152 17.44 7.56 -0.19
CA VAL A 152 16.25 8.21 -0.75
C VAL A 152 16.58 8.72 -2.15
N SER A 153 15.84 8.23 -3.14
CA SER A 153 15.97 8.60 -4.55
C SER A 153 14.86 9.54 -5.02
N GLU A 154 13.66 9.48 -4.38
CA GLU A 154 12.51 10.29 -4.79
C GLU A 154 11.69 10.69 -3.58
N VAL A 155 11.10 11.89 -3.63
CA VAL A 155 10.15 12.40 -2.62
C VAL A 155 8.92 12.94 -3.31
N HIS A 156 7.74 12.42 -2.95
CA HIS A 156 6.45 12.78 -3.52
C HIS A 156 5.51 13.33 -2.43
N PRO A 157 5.42 14.66 -2.29
CA PRO A 157 4.70 15.29 -1.17
C PRO A 157 3.17 15.19 -1.25
N LYS A 158 2.63 14.90 -2.44
CA LYS A 158 1.18 14.93 -2.71
C LYS A 158 0.80 13.83 -3.69
N VAL A 159 0.69 12.61 -3.19
CA VAL A 159 0.21 11.45 -3.94
C VAL A 159 -1.28 11.27 -3.66
N ASP A 160 -2.05 10.97 -4.71
CA ASP A 160 -3.48 10.65 -4.56
C ASP A 160 -3.64 9.42 -3.64
N PRO A 161 -4.49 9.48 -2.61
CA PRO A 161 -4.69 8.36 -1.68
C PRO A 161 -5.27 7.11 -2.35
N THR A 162 -5.83 7.23 -3.56
CA THR A 162 -6.36 6.10 -4.35
C THR A 162 -5.35 5.52 -5.34
N ASP A 163 -4.18 6.13 -5.49
CA ASP A 163 -3.12 5.62 -6.36
C ASP A 163 -2.40 4.44 -5.73
N VAL A 164 -2.80 3.24 -6.13
CA VAL A 164 -2.21 1.97 -5.68
C VAL A 164 -0.96 1.55 -6.47
N SER A 165 -0.50 2.34 -7.44
CA SER A 165 0.71 2.01 -8.19
C SER A 165 1.97 1.96 -7.31
N TRP A 166 1.97 2.71 -6.22
CA TRP A 166 3.07 2.78 -5.25
C TRP A 166 3.31 1.48 -4.48
N VAL A 167 2.30 0.60 -4.39
CA VAL A 167 2.42 -0.70 -3.72
C VAL A 167 2.78 -1.82 -4.68
N ALA A 168 2.86 -1.53 -6.00
CA ALA A 168 3.16 -2.52 -7.02
C ALA A 168 4.55 -3.14 -6.81
N ARG A 169 4.69 -4.40 -7.20
CA ARG A 169 5.98 -5.08 -7.24
C ARG A 169 6.89 -4.43 -8.26
N THR A 170 8.20 -4.42 -7.97
CA THR A 170 9.25 -3.91 -8.85
C THR A 170 10.21 -5.04 -9.26
N ALA A 171 10.88 -4.87 -10.40
CA ALA A 171 11.87 -5.83 -10.87
C ALA A 171 13.15 -5.83 -10.01
N GLY A 172 13.43 -4.74 -9.32
CA GLY A 172 14.56 -4.59 -8.39
C GLY A 172 14.08 -4.18 -7.01
N GLU A 173 14.98 -4.26 -6.05
CA GLU A 173 14.68 -3.87 -4.68
C GLU A 173 14.40 -2.38 -4.58
N ARG A 174 13.34 -2.06 -3.85
CA ARG A 174 12.88 -0.71 -3.56
C ARG A 174 12.24 -0.68 -2.18
N LEU A 175 12.50 0.38 -1.45
CA LEU A 175 11.81 0.68 -0.21
C LEU A 175 10.89 1.89 -0.44
N THR A 176 9.60 1.71 -0.25
CA THR A 176 8.62 2.78 -0.31
C THR A 176 8.10 3.08 1.10
N LEU A 177 8.25 4.33 1.53
CA LEU A 177 7.76 4.82 2.82
C LEU A 177 6.57 5.74 2.60
N GLN A 178 5.51 5.59 3.39
CA GLN A 178 4.33 6.44 3.29
C GLN A 178 3.84 6.95 4.63
N THR A 179 3.38 8.20 4.63
CA THR A 179 2.56 8.76 5.69
C THR A 179 1.44 9.63 5.11
N SER A 180 0.44 10.00 5.92
CA SER A 180 -0.60 10.95 5.50
C SER A 180 -0.11 12.39 5.61
N THR A 181 -0.70 13.30 4.82
CA THR A 181 -0.42 14.75 4.92
C THR A 181 -1.45 15.50 5.76
N GLY A 182 -2.51 14.82 6.18
CA GLY A 182 -3.58 15.38 7.00
C GLY A 182 -4.42 14.30 7.69
N PRO A 183 -5.44 14.72 8.46
CA PRO A 183 -6.21 13.81 9.32
C PRO A 183 -7.31 13.02 8.60
N ASN A 184 -7.69 13.41 7.36
CA ASN A 184 -8.82 12.81 6.67
C ASN A 184 -8.39 11.69 5.73
N PRO A 185 -9.25 10.69 5.46
CA PRO A 185 -8.95 9.60 4.54
C PRO A 185 -8.61 10.06 3.12
N GLY A 186 -9.26 11.13 2.65
CA GLY A 186 -9.05 11.73 1.34
C GLY A 186 -7.84 12.66 1.24
N ASP A 187 -7.13 12.91 2.34
CA ASP A 187 -5.94 13.76 2.29
C ASP A 187 -4.82 13.05 1.51
N PRO A 188 -4.01 13.80 0.73
CA PRO A 188 -2.89 13.24 -0.01
C PRO A 188 -1.94 12.42 0.87
N ARG A 189 -1.18 11.55 0.24
CA ARG A 189 -0.10 10.79 0.89
C ARG A 189 1.24 11.46 0.61
N PHE A 190 2.12 11.41 1.59
CA PHE A 190 3.52 11.74 1.43
C PHE A 190 4.28 10.43 1.23
N VAL A 191 4.91 10.28 0.06
CA VAL A 191 5.60 9.05 -0.32
C VAL A 191 7.07 9.34 -0.54
N VAL A 192 7.93 8.48 -0.03
CA VAL A 192 9.37 8.49 -0.21
C VAL A 192 9.79 7.16 -0.81
N VAL A 193 10.60 7.22 -1.87
CA VAL A 193 11.23 6.04 -2.47
C VAL A 193 12.71 6.04 -2.13
N ALA A 194 13.22 4.90 -1.69
CA ALA A 194 14.63 4.69 -1.45
C ALA A 194 15.10 3.40 -2.14
N LEU A 195 16.32 3.43 -2.66
CA LEU A 195 16.97 2.31 -3.35
C LEU A 195 18.15 1.81 -2.51
N PRO A 196 18.58 0.55 -2.67
CA PRO A 196 19.77 0.01 -1.98
C PRO A 196 20.95 0.93 -2.12
N GLY A 197 21.66 1.21 -0.99
CA GLY A 197 22.83 2.08 -0.90
C GLY A 197 24.12 1.34 -1.22
#